data_63cde50e6baa5f6f853ea2067938640c
#
_entry.id   63cde50e6baa5f6f853ea2067938640c
#
_cell.length_a   1.000
_cell.length_b   1.000
_cell.length_c   1.000
_cell.angle_alpha   90.00
_cell.angle_beta   90.00
_cell.angle_gamma   90.00
#
_symmetry.space_group_name_H-M   'P 1'
#
loop_
_entity.id
_entity.type
_entity.pdbx_description
1 polymer ?
#
loop_
_entity_poly.entity_id
_entity_poly.type
_entity_poly.pdbx_seq_one_letter_code
_entity_poly.pdbx_strand_id
1 'polypeptide(L)'
;MLQISDVHTSYGQIRALRGVSMAAEEGKLTCLLGPNGAGKTTLMFTIAGILRARQGSIKLSGVELVGSPPHQIVSSGVVLVPENRLVFPDMPVRENLLAGAYLRLSDRAEVDRDIEAMMERFPGLRQRASQNAGTLSGGEQQMLAVARALMARPKILLMDEPSLG
;
A
#
# COMPACT_ATOMS: atom_id res chain seq x y z
N MET A 1 -12.54 9.66 2.97
CA MET A 1 -13.39 8.44 2.94
C MET A 1 -13.20 7.71 1.62
N LEU A 2 -12.99 6.40 1.65
CA LEU A 2 -12.99 5.49 0.49
C LEU A 2 -14.36 4.84 0.38
N GLN A 3 -14.99 4.89 -0.80
CA GLN A 3 -16.28 4.29 -1.10
C GLN A 3 -16.14 3.29 -2.24
N ILE A 4 -16.67 2.10 -2.05
CA ILE A 4 -16.66 0.99 -3.00
C ILE A 4 -18.13 0.59 -3.23
N SER A 5 -18.57 0.58 -4.48
CA SER A 5 -19.98 0.32 -4.84
C SER A 5 -20.05 -0.69 -5.97
N ASP A 6 -20.66 -1.83 -5.69
CA ASP A 6 -20.97 -2.92 -6.64
C ASP A 6 -19.76 -3.35 -7.50
N VAL A 7 -18.59 -3.50 -6.89
CA VAL A 7 -17.33 -3.81 -7.61
C VAL A 7 -17.27 -5.28 -7.99
N HIS A 8 -17.04 -5.53 -9.28
CA HIS A 8 -16.84 -6.86 -9.89
C HIS A 8 -15.46 -6.93 -10.51
N THR A 9 -14.68 -7.96 -10.14
CA THR A 9 -13.33 -8.21 -10.70
C THR A 9 -13.16 -9.68 -11.04
N SER A 10 -12.43 -9.98 -12.12
CA SER A 10 -12.21 -11.35 -12.57
C SER A 10 -10.76 -11.56 -13.01
N TYR A 11 -10.24 -12.77 -12.78
CA TYR A 11 -9.03 -13.30 -13.39
C TYR A 11 -9.44 -14.15 -14.61
N GLY A 12 -9.31 -13.59 -15.81
CA GLY A 12 -9.83 -14.25 -17.02
C GLY A 12 -11.33 -14.50 -16.92
N GLN A 13 -11.74 -15.78 -16.89
CA GLN A 13 -13.12 -16.22 -16.74
C GLN A 13 -13.59 -16.39 -15.27
N ILE A 14 -12.65 -16.37 -14.31
CA ILE A 14 -12.96 -16.62 -12.90
C ILE A 14 -13.37 -15.30 -12.24
N ARG A 15 -14.63 -15.19 -11.81
CA ARG A 15 -15.13 -14.06 -11.06
C ARG A 15 -14.66 -14.13 -9.61
N ALA A 16 -13.73 -13.26 -9.23
CA ALA A 16 -13.18 -13.20 -7.87
C ALA A 16 -13.97 -12.23 -6.97
N LEU A 17 -14.42 -11.08 -7.50
CA LEU A 17 -15.34 -10.19 -6.80
C LEU A 17 -16.68 -10.15 -7.52
N ARG A 18 -17.78 -10.19 -6.75
CA ARG A 18 -19.16 -10.33 -7.27
C ARG A 18 -20.07 -9.30 -6.62
N GLY A 19 -19.85 -8.01 -6.92
CA GLY A 19 -20.69 -6.92 -6.40
C GLY A 19 -20.32 -6.50 -4.98
N VAL A 20 -19.02 -6.28 -4.71
CA VAL A 20 -18.54 -5.85 -3.38
C VAL A 20 -18.88 -4.38 -3.18
N SER A 21 -19.53 -4.07 -2.04
CA SER A 21 -19.81 -2.71 -1.60
C SER A 21 -19.35 -2.53 -0.16
N MET A 22 -18.57 -1.47 0.11
CA MET A 22 -18.13 -1.09 1.45
C MET A 22 -17.67 0.37 1.49
N ALA A 23 -17.46 0.88 2.69
CA ALA A 23 -16.83 2.17 2.90
C ALA A 23 -15.75 2.07 3.99
N ALA A 24 -14.66 2.85 3.82
CA ALA A 24 -13.66 3.07 4.85
C ALA A 24 -13.61 4.56 5.18
N GLU A 25 -13.85 4.86 6.46
CA GLU A 25 -13.90 6.23 6.95
C GLU A 25 -12.48 6.76 7.23
N GLU A 26 -12.33 8.06 7.10
CA GLU A 26 -11.08 8.74 7.42
C GLU A 26 -10.78 8.67 8.93
N GLY A 27 -9.52 8.45 9.27
CA GLY A 27 -9.08 8.34 10.66
C GLY A 27 -9.46 7.04 11.36
N LYS A 28 -10.10 6.10 10.64
CA LYS A 28 -10.50 4.80 11.20
C LYS A 28 -9.72 3.64 10.61
N LEU A 29 -9.59 2.58 11.40
CA LEU A 29 -9.12 1.28 10.95
C LEU A 29 -10.32 0.46 10.45
N THR A 30 -10.23 -0.04 9.21
CA THR A 30 -11.21 -0.96 8.63
C THR A 30 -10.56 -2.31 8.39
N CYS A 31 -11.12 -3.38 8.98
CA CYS A 31 -10.61 -4.73 8.79
C CYS A 31 -11.48 -5.52 7.81
N LEU A 32 -10.83 -6.16 6.84
CA LEU A 32 -11.47 -7.14 5.93
C LEU A 32 -11.23 -8.54 6.50
N LEU A 33 -12.29 -9.19 6.96
CA LEU A 33 -12.24 -10.52 7.54
C LEU A 33 -12.88 -11.55 6.59
N GLY A 34 -12.31 -12.74 6.54
CA GLY A 34 -12.83 -13.83 5.72
C GLY A 34 -11.78 -14.93 5.51
N PRO A 35 -12.20 -16.12 5.07
CA PRO A 35 -11.30 -17.23 4.77
C PRO A 35 -10.36 -16.92 3.61
N ASN A 36 -9.34 -17.78 3.44
CA ASN A 36 -8.48 -17.70 2.25
C ASN A 36 -9.32 -17.94 0.99
N GLY A 37 -9.03 -17.18 -0.07
CA GLY A 37 -9.83 -17.21 -1.29
C GLY A 37 -11.12 -16.37 -1.27
N ALA A 38 -11.47 -15.69 -0.17
CA ALA A 38 -12.66 -14.84 -0.09
C ALA A 38 -12.56 -13.55 -0.94
N GLY A 39 -11.43 -13.29 -1.58
CA GLY A 39 -11.23 -12.12 -2.44
C GLY A 39 -10.63 -10.90 -1.75
N LYS A 40 -10.11 -11.01 -0.52
CA LYS A 40 -9.51 -9.88 0.24
C LYS A 40 -8.38 -9.22 -0.54
N THR A 41 -7.34 -9.99 -0.92
CA THR A 41 -6.23 -9.53 -1.76
C THR A 41 -6.71 -8.99 -3.11
N THR A 42 -7.68 -9.66 -3.74
CA THR A 42 -8.27 -9.22 -5.02
C THR A 42 -8.90 -7.83 -4.88
N LEU A 43 -9.61 -7.58 -3.79
CA LEU A 43 -10.20 -6.27 -3.53
C LEU A 43 -9.13 -5.20 -3.37
N MET A 44 -8.10 -5.46 -2.56
CA MET A 44 -6.98 -4.52 -2.37
C MET A 44 -6.24 -4.23 -3.68
N PHE A 45 -5.98 -5.26 -4.51
CA PHE A 45 -5.36 -5.10 -5.83
C PHE A 45 -6.26 -4.34 -6.80
N THR A 46 -7.58 -4.49 -6.68
CA THR A 46 -8.54 -3.74 -7.49
C THR A 46 -8.56 -2.26 -7.09
N ILE A 47 -8.54 -1.95 -5.78
CA ILE A 47 -8.47 -0.59 -5.27
C ILE A 47 -7.16 0.09 -5.69
N ALA A 48 -6.03 -0.64 -5.63
CA ALA A 48 -4.70 -0.16 -6.04
C ALA A 48 -4.51 -0.08 -7.56
N GLY A 49 -5.50 -0.50 -8.38
CA GLY A 49 -5.44 -0.46 -9.84
C GLY A 49 -4.53 -1.51 -10.49
N ILE A 50 -4.04 -2.47 -9.69
CA ILE A 50 -3.26 -3.63 -10.20
C ILE A 50 -4.19 -4.56 -10.98
N LEU A 51 -5.41 -4.73 -10.50
CA LEU A 51 -6.48 -5.46 -11.19
C LEU A 51 -7.57 -4.48 -11.62
N ARG A 52 -8.05 -4.65 -12.85
CA ARG A 52 -9.12 -3.79 -13.37
C ARG A 52 -10.48 -4.28 -12.91
N ALA A 53 -11.27 -3.40 -12.28
CA ALA A 53 -12.68 -3.63 -12.06
C ALA A 53 -13.40 -3.69 -13.41
N ARG A 54 -14.29 -4.68 -13.59
CA ARG A 54 -15.14 -4.81 -14.79
C ARG A 54 -16.42 -4.00 -14.68
N GLN A 55 -16.92 -3.83 -13.44
CA GLN A 55 -18.13 -3.08 -13.10
C GLN A 55 -17.96 -2.48 -11.71
N GLY A 56 -18.81 -1.50 -11.40
CA GLY A 56 -18.81 -0.82 -10.11
C GLY A 56 -17.98 0.45 -10.10
N SER A 57 -17.84 1.05 -8.92
CA SER A 57 -17.16 2.32 -8.70
C SER A 57 -16.31 2.24 -7.44
N ILE A 58 -15.14 2.84 -7.47
CA ILE A 58 -14.23 3.01 -6.31
C ILE A 58 -13.87 4.48 -6.24
N LYS A 59 -14.31 5.17 -5.19
CA LYS A 59 -14.07 6.61 -5.03
C LYS A 59 -13.27 6.93 -3.78
N LEU A 60 -12.23 7.73 -3.91
CA LEU A 60 -11.53 8.36 -2.80
C LEU A 60 -11.92 9.83 -2.71
N SER A 61 -12.57 10.23 -1.62
CA SER A 61 -13.04 11.62 -1.40
C SER A 61 -13.83 12.17 -2.60
N GLY A 62 -14.68 11.32 -3.21
CA GLY A 62 -15.52 11.66 -4.36
C GLY A 62 -14.86 11.49 -5.73
N VAL A 63 -13.54 11.30 -5.81
CA VAL A 63 -12.81 11.10 -7.06
C VAL A 63 -12.81 9.62 -7.45
N GLU A 64 -13.25 9.30 -8.68
CA GLU A 64 -13.29 7.94 -9.21
C GLU A 64 -11.88 7.41 -9.49
N LEU A 65 -11.60 6.18 -9.04
CA LEU A 65 -10.32 5.50 -9.23
C LEU A 65 -10.38 4.39 -10.29
N VAL A 66 -11.56 3.85 -10.58
CA VAL A 66 -11.70 2.76 -11.57
C VAL A 66 -11.22 3.22 -12.93
N GLY A 67 -10.33 2.43 -13.55
CA GLY A 67 -9.73 2.75 -14.83
C GLY A 67 -8.47 3.62 -14.76
N SER A 68 -8.15 4.17 -13.60
CA SER A 68 -6.88 4.88 -13.40
C SER A 68 -5.71 3.90 -13.29
N PRO A 69 -4.55 4.19 -13.87
CA PRO A 69 -3.38 3.35 -13.70
C PRO A 69 -2.80 3.46 -12.27
N PRO A 70 -2.05 2.45 -11.79
CA PRO A 70 -1.56 2.40 -10.41
C PRO A 70 -0.81 3.65 -9.95
N HIS A 71 0.03 4.25 -10.80
CA HIS A 71 0.79 5.46 -10.43
C HIS A 71 -0.11 6.67 -10.15
N GLN A 72 -1.26 6.81 -10.85
CA GLN A 72 -2.23 7.86 -10.57
C GLN A 72 -3.01 7.59 -9.28
N ILE A 73 -3.30 6.32 -8.99
CA ILE A 73 -3.95 5.91 -7.73
C ILE A 73 -3.04 6.22 -6.54
N VAL A 74 -1.73 5.91 -6.65
CA VAL A 74 -0.74 6.31 -5.63
C VAL A 74 -0.68 7.82 -5.48
N SER A 75 -0.67 8.59 -6.58
CA SER A 75 -0.70 10.06 -6.56
C SER A 75 -1.97 10.62 -5.90
N SER A 76 -3.09 9.90 -5.98
CA SER A 76 -4.34 10.27 -5.30
C SER A 76 -4.28 10.01 -3.78
N GLY A 77 -3.30 9.25 -3.31
CA GLY A 77 -3.05 8.95 -1.90
C GLY A 77 -3.48 7.55 -1.46
N VAL A 78 -3.66 6.59 -2.37
CA VAL A 78 -3.88 5.18 -2.02
C VAL A 78 -2.59 4.39 -2.21
N VAL A 79 -2.10 3.78 -1.15
CA VAL A 79 -0.86 2.98 -1.18
C VAL A 79 -1.14 1.58 -0.65
N LEU A 80 -0.58 0.57 -1.29
CA LEU A 80 -0.71 -0.84 -0.92
C LEU A 80 0.62 -1.38 -0.39
N VAL A 81 0.56 -2.04 0.75
CA VAL A 81 1.59 -2.96 1.27
C VAL A 81 1.09 -4.37 1.02
N PRO A 82 1.64 -5.10 0.05
CA PRO A 82 1.21 -6.47 -0.26
C PRO A 82 1.80 -7.47 0.74
N GLU A 83 1.22 -8.67 0.81
CA GLU A 83 1.62 -9.79 1.68
C GLU A 83 3.12 -10.11 1.59
N ASN A 84 3.68 -10.12 0.38
CA ASN A 84 5.08 -10.49 0.13
C ASN A 84 6.09 -9.36 0.41
N ARG A 85 5.71 -8.30 1.14
CA ARG A 85 6.55 -7.15 1.55
C ARG A 85 7.14 -6.36 0.39
N LEU A 86 7.67 -7.02 -0.63
CA LEU A 86 8.26 -6.47 -1.86
C LEU A 86 9.27 -5.33 -1.59
N VAL A 87 10.13 -5.49 -0.58
CA VAL A 87 11.28 -4.59 -0.40
C VAL A 87 12.27 -4.77 -1.57
N PHE A 88 13.06 -3.75 -1.86
CA PHE A 88 14.16 -3.86 -2.82
C PHE A 88 15.38 -4.47 -2.11
N PRO A 89 15.66 -5.78 -2.30
CA PRO A 89 16.59 -6.53 -1.45
C PRO A 89 18.03 -6.04 -1.56
N ASP A 90 18.44 -5.59 -2.74
CA ASP A 90 19.81 -5.13 -3.02
C ASP A 90 20.04 -3.64 -2.71
N MET A 91 18.98 -2.95 -2.27
CA MET A 91 19.06 -1.55 -1.87
C MET A 91 19.14 -1.43 -0.34
N PRO A 92 19.93 -0.46 0.18
CA PRO A 92 19.95 -0.11 1.60
C PRO A 92 18.54 0.26 2.11
N VAL A 93 18.33 0.09 3.43
CA VAL A 93 17.09 0.48 4.11
C VAL A 93 16.72 1.94 3.80
N ARG A 94 17.69 2.87 3.90
CA ARG A 94 17.45 4.29 3.63
C ARG A 94 17.00 4.56 2.19
N GLU A 95 17.58 3.85 1.23
CA GLU A 95 17.19 3.98 -0.19
C GLU A 95 15.82 3.38 -0.47
N ASN A 96 15.45 2.28 0.19
CA ASN A 96 14.09 1.76 0.16
C ASN A 96 13.07 2.79 0.63
N LEU A 97 13.35 3.52 1.73
CA LEU A 97 12.48 4.60 2.19
C LEU A 97 12.40 5.72 1.17
N LEU A 98 13.54 6.14 0.62
CA LEU A 98 13.60 7.17 -0.42
C LEU A 98 12.75 6.80 -1.65
N ALA A 99 12.80 5.54 -2.08
CA ALA A 99 11.98 5.04 -3.18
C ALA A 99 10.47 5.18 -2.91
N GLY A 100 10.04 5.07 -1.64
CA GLY A 100 8.66 5.32 -1.24
C GLY A 100 8.19 6.77 -1.45
N ALA A 101 9.11 7.72 -1.46
CA ALA A 101 8.83 9.14 -1.66
C ALA A 101 8.99 9.59 -3.12
N TYR A 102 9.06 8.67 -4.12
CA TYR A 102 9.46 8.99 -5.50
C TYR A 102 8.63 10.11 -6.14
N LEU A 103 7.33 10.23 -5.80
CA LEU A 103 6.45 11.30 -6.30
C LEU A 103 6.77 12.68 -5.71
N ARG A 104 7.60 12.75 -4.67
CA ARG A 104 7.88 13.94 -3.88
C ARG A 104 9.37 14.32 -3.88
N LEU A 105 10.17 13.70 -4.73
CA LEU A 105 11.63 13.91 -4.78
C LEU A 105 12.04 15.33 -5.15
N SER A 106 11.11 16.15 -5.68
CA SER A 106 11.33 17.59 -5.93
C SER A 106 11.55 18.41 -4.66
N ASP A 107 11.00 17.99 -3.51
CA ASP A 107 11.27 18.57 -2.19
C ASP A 107 12.16 17.64 -1.38
N ARG A 108 13.45 17.65 -1.71
CA ARG A 108 14.43 16.78 -1.08
C ARG A 108 14.55 17.00 0.44
N ALA A 109 14.47 18.25 0.88
CA ALA A 109 14.59 18.58 2.30
C ALA A 109 13.39 18.04 3.11
N GLU A 110 12.20 18.07 2.54
CA GLU A 110 11.01 17.47 3.17
C GLU A 110 11.12 15.94 3.22
N VAL A 111 11.57 15.31 2.12
CA VAL A 111 11.75 13.86 2.06
C VAL A 111 12.80 13.38 3.07
N ASP A 112 13.92 14.10 3.23
CA ASP A 112 14.93 13.74 4.22
C ASP A 112 14.38 13.87 5.66
N ARG A 113 13.56 14.88 5.96
CA ARG A 113 12.84 14.96 7.27
C ARG A 113 11.91 13.77 7.48
N ASP A 114 11.16 13.38 6.45
CA ASP A 114 10.26 12.22 6.54
C ASP A 114 11.05 10.91 6.76
N ILE A 115 12.19 10.73 6.11
CA ILE A 115 13.07 9.57 6.35
C ILE A 115 13.51 9.53 7.82
N GLU A 116 13.94 10.66 8.39
CA GLU A 116 14.35 10.72 9.80
C GLU A 116 13.17 10.40 10.73
N ALA A 117 11.98 10.91 10.44
CA ALA A 117 10.76 10.59 11.19
C ALA A 117 10.41 9.08 11.12
N MET A 118 10.60 8.45 9.96
CA MET A 118 10.42 6.99 9.84
C MET A 118 11.49 6.21 10.63
N MET A 119 12.74 6.69 10.63
CA MET A 119 13.82 6.09 11.42
C MET A 119 13.57 6.23 12.94
N GLU A 120 12.94 7.31 13.39
CA GLU A 120 12.51 7.48 14.79
C GLU A 120 11.36 6.56 15.15
N ARG A 121 10.37 6.44 14.25
CA ARG A 121 9.21 5.58 14.45
C ARG A 121 9.56 4.08 14.45
N PHE A 122 10.60 3.69 13.70
CA PHE A 122 11.08 2.32 13.56
C PHE A 122 12.58 2.23 13.92
N PRO A 123 12.94 2.23 15.23
CA PRO A 123 14.34 2.29 15.66
C PRO A 123 15.21 1.13 15.14
N GLY A 124 14.62 -0.05 14.91
CA GLY A 124 15.31 -1.19 14.29
C GLY A 124 15.80 -0.91 12.87
N LEU A 125 15.08 -0.09 12.12
CA LEU A 125 15.50 0.34 10.78
C LEU A 125 16.61 1.38 10.84
N ARG A 126 16.60 2.28 11.84
CA ARG A 126 17.65 3.28 12.05
C ARG A 126 19.02 2.62 12.23
N GLN A 127 19.10 1.59 13.06
CA GLN A 127 20.35 0.86 13.32
C GLN A 127 20.91 0.17 12.06
N ARG A 128 20.08 -0.05 11.07
CA ARG A 128 20.38 -0.77 9.82
C ARG A 128 20.23 0.10 8.57
N ALA A 129 20.28 1.42 8.70
CA ALA A 129 19.98 2.37 7.62
C ALA A 129 20.83 2.14 6.35
N SER A 130 22.09 1.73 6.49
CA SER A 130 23.02 1.41 5.39
C SER A 130 23.05 -0.07 5.00
N GLN A 131 22.29 -0.94 5.70
CA GLN A 131 22.26 -2.37 5.45
C GLN A 131 21.29 -2.68 4.30
N ASN A 132 21.64 -3.63 3.43
CA ASN A 132 20.78 -4.08 2.35
C ASN A 132 19.52 -4.75 2.90
N ALA A 133 18.35 -4.37 2.37
CA ALA A 133 17.06 -4.83 2.87
C ALA A 133 16.86 -6.35 2.79
N GLY A 134 17.51 -7.02 1.84
CA GLY A 134 17.47 -8.47 1.71
C GLY A 134 18.08 -9.23 2.88
N THR A 135 18.94 -8.59 3.68
CA THR A 135 19.60 -9.20 4.84
C THR A 135 18.84 -9.00 6.16
N LEU A 136 17.74 -8.27 6.12
CA LEU A 136 16.86 -8.04 7.26
C LEU A 136 16.04 -9.30 7.59
N SER A 137 15.67 -9.45 8.87
CA SER A 137 14.68 -10.45 9.27
C SER A 137 13.30 -10.19 8.62
N GLY A 138 12.44 -11.20 8.60
CA GLY A 138 11.10 -11.07 8.02
C GLY A 138 10.28 -9.94 8.66
N GLY A 139 10.33 -9.79 9.97
CA GLY A 139 9.63 -8.70 10.67
C GLY A 139 10.22 -7.32 10.35
N GLU A 140 11.55 -7.21 10.22
CA GLU A 140 12.20 -5.95 9.84
C GLU A 140 11.89 -5.57 8.38
N GLN A 141 11.82 -6.55 7.47
CA GLN A 141 11.37 -6.31 6.10
C GLN A 141 9.91 -5.82 6.05
N GLN A 142 9.04 -6.36 6.91
CA GLN A 142 7.66 -5.91 7.02
C GLN A 142 7.59 -4.47 7.55
N MET A 143 8.36 -4.15 8.59
CA MET A 143 8.47 -2.78 9.08
C MET A 143 8.97 -1.83 7.99
N LEU A 144 9.98 -2.23 7.21
CA LEU A 144 10.51 -1.45 6.09
C LEU A 144 9.46 -1.24 4.99
N ALA A 145 8.69 -2.28 4.64
CA ALA A 145 7.62 -2.16 3.64
C ALA A 145 6.54 -1.15 4.07
N VAL A 146 6.12 -1.20 5.34
CA VAL A 146 5.17 -0.24 5.91
C VAL A 146 5.77 1.17 5.96
N ALA A 147 7.00 1.33 6.44
CA ALA A 147 7.68 2.62 6.50
C ALA A 147 7.83 3.24 5.10
N ARG A 148 8.23 2.43 4.10
CA ARG A 148 8.32 2.86 2.70
C ARG A 148 6.97 3.32 2.16
N ALA A 149 5.89 2.61 2.47
CA ALA A 149 4.54 3.02 2.06
C ALA A 149 4.12 4.36 2.69
N LEU A 150 4.47 4.59 3.95
CA LEU A 150 4.20 5.85 4.65
C LEU A 150 4.98 7.04 4.07
N MET A 151 6.14 6.81 3.45
CA MET A 151 6.90 7.87 2.75
C MET A 151 6.12 8.51 1.59
N ALA A 152 5.12 7.83 1.03
CA ALA A 152 4.22 8.42 0.04
C ALA A 152 3.16 9.36 0.66
N ARG A 153 3.09 9.48 2.00
CA ARG A 153 2.06 10.23 2.76
C ARG A 153 0.64 9.84 2.33
N PRO A 154 0.28 8.55 2.46
CA PRO A 154 -1.00 8.06 1.97
C PRO A 154 -2.18 8.63 2.75
N LYS A 155 -3.30 8.87 2.05
CA LYS A 155 -4.63 9.10 2.64
C LYS A 155 -5.28 7.79 3.06
N ILE A 156 -5.00 6.72 2.30
CA ILE A 156 -5.42 5.33 2.57
C ILE A 156 -4.21 4.42 2.44
N LEU A 157 -3.94 3.67 3.50
CA LEU A 157 -2.95 2.59 3.50
C LEU A 157 -3.69 1.25 3.49
N LEU A 158 -3.53 0.50 2.41
CA LEU A 158 -4.02 -0.86 2.29
C LEU A 158 -2.91 -1.81 2.75
N MET A 159 -3.22 -2.76 3.63
CA MET A 159 -2.26 -3.77 4.09
C MET A 159 -2.86 -5.15 3.92
N ASP A 160 -2.22 -5.98 3.10
CA ASP A 160 -2.62 -7.36 2.87
C ASP A 160 -1.83 -8.27 3.80
N GLU A 161 -2.55 -9.00 4.66
CA GLU A 161 -1.99 -9.88 5.70
C GLU A 161 -0.80 -9.28 6.48
N PRO A 162 -1.02 -8.19 7.23
CA PRO A 162 0.04 -7.44 7.91
C PRO A 162 0.63 -8.18 9.14
N SER A 163 0.48 -9.49 9.24
CA SER A 163 1.04 -10.27 10.34
C SER A 163 2.56 -10.11 10.37
N LEU A 164 3.04 -9.50 11.42
CA LEU A 164 4.46 -9.54 11.79
C LEU A 164 4.77 -10.98 12.19
N GLY A 165 5.58 -11.69 11.40
CA GLY A 165 6.04 -13.04 11.72
C GLY A 165 6.87 -13.07 13.00
#